data_0de7fa8e5baf8f2ebf977df041e657f4
#
_entry.id   0de7fa8e5baf8f2ebf977df041e657f4
#
_cell.length_a   1.000
_cell.length_b   1.000
_cell.length_c   1.000
_cell.angle_alpha   90.00
_cell.angle_beta   90.00
_cell.angle_gamma   90.00
#
_symmetry.space_group_name_H-M   'P 1'
#
loop_
_entity.id
_entity.type
_entity.pdbx_description
1 polymer ?
#
loop_
_entity_poly.entity_id
_entity_poly.type
_entity_poly.pdbx_seq_one_letter_code
_entity_poly.pdbx_strand_id
1 'polypeptide(L)'
;ITGQLPGYAVNAGKEYVVVTLDGAGAHTYTPVHVDEYVGELGSARVKVGADSYEIRSNSRLNDIAIDGTVNGHPFTAQIERGTPKNPLALRVQHNGTRIDALVVSPRMAELHALMPHKAPADMSRYVLSPMPGLLVEVAVQPGQKVQAGERVAVIEAMKMENVLFAAADG
;
A
#
# COMPACT_ATOMS: atom_id res chain seq x y z
N ILE A 1 -12.24 -9.57 -17.12
CA ILE A 1 -11.60 -9.53 -18.44
C ILE A 1 -10.84 -10.82 -18.56
N THR A 2 -11.41 -11.75 -19.23
CA THR A 2 -10.71 -12.92 -19.70
C THR A 2 -10.01 -12.55 -21.01
N GLY A 3 -8.89 -11.87 -20.93
CA GLY A 3 -8.01 -11.68 -22.08
C GLY A 3 -7.23 -12.95 -22.44
N GLN A 4 -7.73 -14.10 -22.04
CA GLN A 4 -7.13 -15.39 -22.34
C GLN A 4 -7.75 -15.93 -23.62
N LEU A 5 -6.91 -16.17 -24.60
CA LEU A 5 -7.28 -16.94 -25.79
C LEU A 5 -7.74 -18.34 -25.36
N PRO A 6 -8.84 -18.88 -25.93
CA PRO A 6 -9.26 -20.25 -25.66
C PRO A 6 -8.10 -21.22 -25.92
N GLY A 7 -7.77 -22.06 -24.95
CA GLY A 7 -6.70 -23.07 -25.07
C GLY A 7 -5.40 -22.74 -24.33
N TYR A 8 -5.24 -21.55 -23.76
CA TYR A 8 -4.12 -21.25 -22.87
C TYR A 8 -4.51 -21.51 -21.40
N ALA A 9 -4.02 -22.57 -20.84
CA ALA A 9 -4.08 -22.80 -19.41
C ALA A 9 -3.10 -21.83 -18.73
N VAL A 10 -3.59 -20.95 -17.84
CA VAL A 10 -2.71 -20.20 -16.93
C VAL A 10 -2.19 -21.19 -15.91
N ASN A 11 -0.91 -21.53 -16.01
CA ASN A 11 -0.24 -22.30 -14.97
C ASN A 11 0.03 -21.37 -13.80
N ALA A 12 -0.90 -21.30 -12.85
CA ALA A 12 -0.68 -20.59 -11.60
C ALA A 12 0.42 -21.33 -10.83
N GLY A 13 1.50 -20.63 -10.50
CA GLY A 13 2.54 -21.19 -9.64
C GLY A 13 1.97 -21.64 -8.30
N LYS A 14 2.70 -22.53 -7.61
CA LYS A 14 2.32 -22.96 -6.26
C LYS A 14 3.07 -22.18 -5.17
N GLU A 15 4.20 -21.60 -5.52
CA GLU A 15 5.07 -20.88 -4.59
C GLU A 15 4.88 -19.37 -4.73
N TYR A 16 4.61 -18.72 -3.63
CA TYR A 16 4.45 -17.28 -3.53
C TYR A 16 5.17 -16.74 -2.29
N VAL A 17 5.44 -15.44 -2.29
CA VAL A 17 5.89 -14.71 -1.11
C VAL A 17 4.96 -13.54 -0.89
N VAL A 18 4.42 -13.45 0.31
CA VAL A 18 3.65 -12.28 0.76
C VAL A 18 4.62 -11.31 1.41
N VAL A 19 4.74 -10.12 0.83
CA VAL A 19 5.58 -9.03 1.35
C VAL A 19 4.67 -8.03 2.02
N THR A 20 4.81 -7.84 3.32
CA THR A 20 4.06 -6.85 4.10
C THR A 20 5.00 -5.77 4.62
N LEU A 21 4.47 -4.55 4.76
CA LEU A 21 5.17 -3.43 5.36
C LEU A 21 4.70 -3.30 6.82
N ASP A 22 5.61 -3.36 7.76
CA ASP A 22 5.29 -3.10 9.16
C ASP A 22 5.12 -1.59 9.44
N GLY A 23 4.65 -1.26 10.64
CA GLY A 23 4.46 0.13 11.06
C GLY A 23 5.77 0.94 11.17
N ALA A 24 6.92 0.28 11.21
CA ALA A 24 8.25 0.89 11.25
C ALA A 24 8.86 1.08 9.85
N GLY A 25 8.18 0.60 8.81
CA GLY A 25 8.62 0.70 7.42
C GLY A 25 9.51 -0.44 6.94
N ALA A 26 9.73 -1.48 7.75
CA ALA A 26 10.46 -2.67 7.34
C ALA A 26 9.54 -3.64 6.57
N HIS A 27 10.11 -4.35 5.58
CA HIS A 27 9.39 -5.35 4.82
C HIS A 27 9.54 -6.72 5.48
N THR A 28 8.42 -7.42 5.67
CA THR A 28 8.42 -8.82 6.11
C THR A 28 8.07 -9.72 4.93
N TYR A 29 8.89 -10.74 4.69
CA TYR A 29 8.75 -11.70 3.59
C TYR A 29 8.26 -13.03 4.16
N THR A 30 7.02 -13.38 3.84
CA THR A 30 6.40 -14.63 4.31
C THR A 30 6.21 -15.58 3.14
N PRO A 31 6.96 -16.70 3.07
CA PRO A 31 6.76 -17.72 2.05
C PRO A 31 5.40 -18.39 2.22
N VAL A 32 4.72 -18.59 1.11
CA VAL A 32 3.38 -19.20 1.04
C VAL A 32 3.37 -20.24 -0.06
N HIS A 33 2.93 -21.45 0.27
CA HIS A 33 2.74 -22.52 -0.69
C HIS A 33 1.25 -22.85 -0.87
N VAL A 34 0.78 -22.89 -2.11
CA VAL A 34 -0.58 -23.31 -2.45
C VAL A 34 -0.54 -24.77 -2.87
N ASP A 35 -0.95 -25.68 -2.00
CA ASP A 35 -0.85 -27.12 -2.24
C ASP A 35 -1.83 -27.60 -3.30
N GLU A 36 -3.09 -27.21 -3.20
CA GLU A 36 -4.14 -27.72 -4.04
C GLU A 36 -5.30 -26.74 -4.19
N TYR A 37 -5.78 -26.60 -5.43
CA TYR A 37 -7.12 -26.11 -5.68
C TYR A 37 -8.04 -27.32 -5.60
N VAL A 38 -8.73 -27.49 -4.48
CA VAL A 38 -9.62 -28.63 -4.29
C VAL A 38 -10.88 -28.42 -5.12
N GLY A 39 -10.97 -29.11 -6.25
CA GLY A 39 -12.14 -29.48 -7.06
C GLY A 39 -13.31 -28.52 -7.28
N GLU A 40 -13.58 -27.60 -6.40
CA GLU A 40 -14.59 -26.56 -6.53
C GLU A 40 -13.93 -25.18 -6.68
N LEU A 41 -14.42 -24.39 -7.61
CA LEU A 41 -14.05 -22.99 -7.75
C LEU A 41 -14.17 -22.29 -6.37
N GLY A 42 -13.04 -21.82 -5.84
CA GLY A 42 -13.00 -21.05 -4.59
C GLY A 42 -12.50 -21.79 -3.36
N SER A 43 -11.96 -23.01 -3.47
CA SER A 43 -11.28 -23.67 -2.34
C SER A 43 -9.80 -23.87 -2.62
N ALA A 44 -8.97 -23.63 -1.61
CA ALA A 44 -7.52 -23.81 -1.67
C ALA A 44 -6.96 -24.27 -0.32
N ARG A 45 -5.90 -25.07 -0.35
CA ARG A 45 -5.08 -25.33 0.83
C ARG A 45 -3.79 -24.54 0.71
N VAL A 46 -3.52 -23.72 1.74
CA VAL A 46 -2.39 -22.81 1.78
C VAL A 46 -1.53 -23.13 2.99
N LYS A 47 -0.22 -23.28 2.77
CA LYS A 47 0.76 -23.46 3.85
C LYS A 47 1.53 -22.17 4.07
N VAL A 48 1.68 -21.80 5.33
CA VAL A 48 2.48 -20.66 5.79
C VAL A 48 3.41 -21.15 6.89
N GLY A 49 4.69 -21.33 6.57
CA GLY A 49 5.62 -21.99 7.48
C GLY A 49 5.21 -23.45 7.79
N ALA A 50 5.00 -23.76 9.06
CA ALA A 50 4.54 -25.07 9.52
C ALA A 50 3.01 -25.23 9.51
N ASP A 51 2.28 -24.15 9.40
CA ASP A 51 0.82 -24.14 9.49
C ASP A 51 0.15 -24.34 8.13
N SER A 52 -0.99 -25.04 8.14
CA SER A 52 -1.80 -25.29 6.96
C SER A 52 -3.22 -24.75 7.15
N TYR A 53 -3.70 -24.02 6.16
CA TYR A 53 -4.99 -23.36 6.17
C TYR A 53 -5.85 -23.86 5.00
N GLU A 54 -7.04 -24.34 5.31
CA GLU A 54 -8.05 -24.65 4.30
C GLU A 54 -8.94 -23.43 4.11
N ILE A 55 -8.90 -22.82 2.92
CA ILE A 55 -9.64 -21.62 2.59
C ILE A 55 -10.75 -21.99 1.61
N ARG A 56 -11.98 -21.55 1.89
CA ARG A 56 -13.12 -21.66 0.99
C ARG A 56 -13.78 -20.30 0.84
N SER A 57 -13.96 -19.83 -0.41
CA SER A 57 -14.63 -18.58 -0.71
C SER A 57 -15.33 -18.69 -2.07
N ASN A 58 -16.52 -18.16 -2.15
CA ASN A 58 -17.27 -18.03 -3.42
C ASN A 58 -17.10 -16.66 -4.06
N SER A 59 -16.26 -15.80 -3.47
CA SER A 59 -16.02 -14.44 -3.97
C SER A 59 -15.25 -14.48 -5.29
N ARG A 60 -15.58 -13.53 -6.16
CA ARG A 60 -14.91 -13.37 -7.46
C ARG A 60 -13.65 -12.51 -7.31
N LEU A 61 -12.76 -12.66 -8.29
CA LEU A 61 -11.47 -11.94 -8.29
C LEU A 61 -11.59 -10.41 -8.18
N ASN A 62 -12.70 -9.82 -8.61
CA ASN A 62 -12.92 -8.38 -8.62
C ASN A 62 -13.84 -7.89 -7.50
N ASP A 63 -14.30 -8.78 -6.63
CA ASP A 63 -15.11 -8.39 -5.49
C ASP A 63 -14.25 -7.61 -4.50
N ILE A 64 -14.80 -6.53 -3.97
CA ILE A 64 -14.14 -5.71 -2.94
C ILE A 64 -14.28 -6.41 -1.58
N ALA A 65 -15.46 -6.96 -1.29
CA ALA A 65 -15.71 -7.75 -0.10
C ALA A 65 -15.55 -9.24 -0.44
N ILE A 66 -14.69 -9.91 0.31
CA ILE A 66 -14.44 -11.35 0.21
C ILE A 66 -14.89 -11.99 1.49
N ASP A 67 -15.81 -12.94 1.38
CA ASP A 67 -16.29 -13.77 2.47
C ASP A 67 -16.00 -15.24 2.19
N GLY A 68 -15.87 -15.99 3.28
CA GLY A 68 -15.56 -17.40 3.20
C GLY A 68 -15.29 -18.02 4.55
N THR A 69 -14.56 -19.13 4.52
CA THR A 69 -14.10 -19.80 5.73
C THR A 69 -12.60 -20.11 5.66
N VAL A 70 -11.93 -20.00 6.81
CA VAL A 70 -10.57 -20.46 7.03
C VAL A 70 -10.62 -21.54 8.10
N ASN A 71 -10.26 -22.76 7.78
CA ASN A 71 -10.36 -23.93 8.66
C ASN A 71 -11.78 -24.09 9.27
N GLY A 72 -12.81 -23.82 8.46
CA GLY A 72 -14.21 -23.85 8.90
C GLY A 72 -14.73 -22.62 9.66
N HIS A 73 -13.86 -21.69 10.06
CA HIS A 73 -14.25 -20.44 10.72
C HIS A 73 -14.58 -19.38 9.69
N PRO A 74 -15.75 -18.71 9.79
CA PRO A 74 -16.14 -17.69 8.84
C PRO A 74 -15.26 -16.44 8.96
N PHE A 75 -14.98 -15.82 7.82
CA PHE A 75 -14.31 -14.52 7.76
C PHE A 75 -14.94 -13.64 6.67
N THR A 76 -14.83 -12.34 6.86
CA THR A 76 -15.10 -11.33 5.83
C THR A 76 -13.93 -10.38 5.81
N ALA A 77 -13.38 -10.14 4.63
CA ALA A 77 -12.29 -9.20 4.42
C ALA A 77 -12.62 -8.27 3.25
N GLN A 78 -12.18 -7.04 3.34
CA GLN A 78 -12.24 -6.10 2.23
C GLN A 78 -10.87 -6.06 1.55
N ILE A 79 -10.85 -6.18 0.21
CA ILE A 79 -9.63 -6.15 -0.57
C ILE A 79 -9.72 -5.05 -1.63
N GLU A 80 -8.81 -4.10 -1.52
CA GLU A 80 -8.60 -3.06 -2.52
C GLU A 80 -7.32 -3.39 -3.31
N ARG A 81 -7.38 -3.21 -4.64
CA ARG A 81 -6.23 -3.46 -5.52
C ARG A 81 -5.61 -2.14 -5.91
N GLY A 82 -4.30 -2.09 -5.78
CA GLY A 82 -3.52 -0.88 -6.00
C GLY A 82 -3.64 0.08 -4.83
N THR A 83 -2.51 0.60 -4.39
CA THR A 83 -2.44 1.73 -3.47
C THR A 83 -1.88 2.93 -4.23
N PRO A 84 -2.08 4.18 -3.76
CA PRO A 84 -1.49 5.35 -4.41
C PRO A 84 0.04 5.29 -4.55
N LYS A 85 0.69 4.49 -3.68
CA LYS A 85 2.15 4.31 -3.68
C LYS A 85 2.61 3.12 -4.54
N ASN A 86 1.77 2.09 -4.67
CA ASN A 86 2.12 0.87 -5.40
C ASN A 86 0.86 0.26 -6.04
N PRO A 87 0.73 0.31 -7.38
CA PRO A 87 -0.43 -0.24 -8.09
C PRO A 87 -0.53 -1.77 -8.03
N LEU A 88 0.54 -2.46 -7.64
CA LEU A 88 0.56 -3.93 -7.49
C LEU A 88 0.22 -4.38 -6.06
N ALA A 89 0.15 -3.46 -5.10
CA ALA A 89 -0.18 -3.80 -3.73
C ALA A 89 -1.66 -4.16 -3.59
N LEU A 90 -1.93 -5.06 -2.65
CA LEU A 90 -3.26 -5.37 -2.15
C LEU A 90 -3.41 -4.74 -0.77
N ARG A 91 -4.47 -3.97 -0.58
CA ARG A 91 -4.86 -3.51 0.75
C ARG A 91 -5.93 -4.43 1.29
N VAL A 92 -5.65 -5.10 2.38
CA VAL A 92 -6.56 -6.02 3.05
C VAL A 92 -7.02 -5.40 4.36
N GLN A 93 -8.33 -5.36 4.57
CA GLN A 93 -8.95 -4.91 5.81
C GLN A 93 -9.79 -6.04 6.40
N HIS A 94 -9.51 -6.39 7.64
CA HIS A 94 -10.22 -7.43 8.39
C HIS A 94 -10.28 -7.05 9.86
N ASN A 95 -11.45 -7.11 10.47
CA ASN A 95 -11.68 -6.82 11.91
C ASN A 95 -10.98 -5.53 12.40
N GLY A 96 -11.09 -4.44 11.63
CA GLY A 96 -10.48 -3.15 11.97
C GLY A 96 -8.98 -3.05 11.70
N THR A 97 -8.32 -4.14 11.35
CA THR A 97 -6.90 -4.14 10.97
C THR A 97 -6.77 -3.94 9.46
N ARG A 98 -5.82 -3.08 9.06
CA ARG A 98 -5.49 -2.81 7.66
C ARG A 98 -4.03 -3.15 7.39
N ILE A 99 -3.79 -3.93 6.35
CA ILE A 99 -2.47 -4.36 5.92
C ILE A 99 -2.33 -4.11 4.42
N ASP A 100 -1.25 -3.49 4.01
CA ASP A 100 -0.85 -3.39 2.60
C ASP A 100 0.17 -4.51 2.32
N ALA A 101 -0.08 -5.33 1.32
CA ALA A 101 0.74 -6.49 1.00
C ALA A 101 0.98 -6.61 -0.51
N LEU A 102 2.10 -7.22 -0.87
CA LEU A 102 2.39 -7.68 -2.23
C LEU A 102 2.39 -9.20 -2.22
N VAL A 103 1.75 -9.80 -3.22
CA VAL A 103 1.86 -11.25 -3.47
C VAL A 103 2.68 -11.43 -4.73
N VAL A 104 3.87 -11.99 -4.57
CA VAL A 104 4.88 -12.06 -5.64
C VAL A 104 5.46 -13.46 -5.74
N SER A 105 6.11 -13.76 -6.87
CA SER A 105 6.89 -15.00 -7.00
C SER A 105 8.16 -14.95 -6.12
N PRO A 106 8.76 -16.10 -5.75
CA PRO A 106 10.00 -16.13 -4.98
C PRO A 106 11.12 -15.29 -5.62
N ARG A 107 11.25 -15.38 -6.93
CA ARG A 107 12.24 -14.59 -7.68
C ARG A 107 12.00 -13.08 -7.59
N MET A 108 10.75 -12.66 -7.67
CA MET A 108 10.40 -11.24 -7.47
C MET A 108 10.66 -10.78 -6.04
N ALA A 109 10.42 -11.62 -5.04
CA ALA A 109 10.73 -11.30 -3.65
C ALA A 109 12.23 -11.09 -3.42
N GLU A 110 13.09 -11.94 -4.01
CA GLU A 110 14.54 -11.76 -3.97
C GLU A 110 14.96 -10.41 -4.57
N LEU A 111 14.44 -10.07 -5.75
CA LEU A 111 14.75 -8.81 -6.41
C LEU A 111 14.21 -7.61 -5.63
N HIS A 112 13.02 -7.74 -5.05
CA HIS A 112 12.42 -6.71 -4.20
C HIS A 112 13.27 -6.45 -2.94
N ALA A 113 13.85 -7.50 -2.34
CA ALA A 113 14.73 -7.36 -1.18
C ALA A 113 16.03 -6.62 -1.49
N LEU A 114 16.49 -6.68 -2.75
CA LEU A 114 17.67 -5.94 -3.20
C LEU A 114 17.40 -4.47 -3.54
N MET A 115 16.11 -4.07 -3.65
CA MET A 115 15.77 -2.69 -3.96
C MET A 115 16.15 -1.77 -2.79
N PRO A 116 16.91 -0.68 -3.04
CA PRO A 116 17.24 0.27 -2.00
C PRO A 116 15.97 0.94 -1.48
N HIS A 117 15.82 0.96 -0.16
CA HIS A 117 14.73 1.69 0.48
C HIS A 117 14.99 3.19 0.30
N LYS A 118 14.19 3.83 -0.54
CA LYS A 118 14.22 5.29 -0.68
C LYS A 118 13.44 5.90 0.48
N ALA A 119 14.15 6.47 1.45
CA ALA A 119 13.51 7.27 2.49
C ALA A 119 12.68 8.39 1.83
N PRO A 120 11.50 8.71 2.37
CA PRO A 120 10.74 9.88 1.92
C PRO A 120 11.65 11.11 1.95
N ALA A 121 11.51 12.00 0.96
CA ALA A 121 12.23 13.26 0.99
C ALA A 121 11.87 14.02 2.27
N ASP A 122 12.88 14.49 3.00
CA ASP A 122 12.66 15.34 4.16
C ASP A 122 12.13 16.70 3.68
N MET A 123 10.84 16.90 3.87
CA MET A 123 10.15 18.14 3.50
C MET A 123 10.08 19.14 4.65
N SER A 124 10.66 18.86 5.82
CA SER A 124 10.62 19.72 7.00
C SER A 124 11.31 21.06 6.79
N ARG A 125 12.25 21.12 5.81
CA ARG A 125 12.99 22.32 5.44
C ARG A 125 12.28 23.22 4.43
N TYR A 126 11.10 22.82 3.98
CA TYR A 126 10.36 23.57 2.97
C TYR A 126 9.03 24.08 3.52
N VAL A 127 8.73 25.33 3.27
CA VAL A 127 7.39 25.87 3.45
C VAL A 127 6.61 25.60 2.17
N LEU A 128 5.66 24.66 2.25
CA LEU A 128 4.88 24.24 1.10
C LEU A 128 3.54 24.98 1.08
N SER A 129 3.15 25.43 -0.11
CA SER A 129 1.81 25.95 -0.30
C SER A 129 0.78 24.79 -0.24
N PRO A 130 -0.27 24.89 0.57
CA PRO A 130 -1.33 23.87 0.66
C PRO A 130 -2.25 23.86 -0.57
N MET A 131 -2.19 24.88 -1.41
CA MET A 131 -3.04 25.02 -2.59
C MET A 131 -2.33 25.82 -3.70
N PRO A 132 -2.71 25.64 -4.97
CA PRO A 132 -2.20 26.46 -6.06
C PRO A 132 -2.70 27.91 -5.91
N GLY A 133 -1.83 28.90 -6.08
CA GLY A 133 -2.15 30.29 -5.94
C GLY A 133 -1.00 31.22 -6.37
N LEU A 134 -1.25 32.49 -6.31
CA LEU A 134 -0.25 33.54 -6.59
C LEU A 134 0.50 33.86 -5.29
N LEU A 135 1.84 33.83 -5.33
CA LEU A 135 2.67 34.33 -4.22
C LEU A 135 2.60 35.86 -4.23
N VAL A 136 1.92 36.46 -3.24
CA VAL A 136 1.71 37.90 -3.13
C VAL A 136 2.86 38.55 -2.40
N GLU A 137 3.34 37.91 -1.33
CA GLU A 137 4.37 38.47 -0.46
C GLU A 137 5.30 37.39 0.08
N VAL A 138 6.59 37.70 0.17
CA VAL A 138 7.57 36.96 0.95
C VAL A 138 8.01 37.84 2.10
N ALA A 139 7.64 37.47 3.33
CA ALA A 139 7.86 38.26 4.54
C ALA A 139 9.27 38.11 5.15
N VAL A 140 10.10 37.22 4.61
CA VAL A 140 11.44 36.94 5.12
C VAL A 140 12.49 37.12 4.05
N GLN A 141 13.74 37.34 4.46
CA GLN A 141 14.90 37.50 3.57
C GLN A 141 15.81 36.26 3.60
N PRO A 142 16.55 35.98 2.52
CA PRO A 142 17.55 34.91 2.52
C PRO A 142 18.57 35.11 3.66
N GLY A 143 18.77 34.05 4.47
CA GLY A 143 19.67 34.05 5.62
C GLY A 143 19.06 34.59 6.91
N GLN A 144 17.80 35.03 6.91
CA GLN A 144 17.07 35.42 8.11
C GLN A 144 16.69 34.20 8.91
N LYS A 145 16.92 34.22 10.24
CA LYS A 145 16.43 33.18 11.16
C LYS A 145 14.93 33.38 11.40
N VAL A 146 14.18 32.31 11.34
CA VAL A 146 12.75 32.27 11.59
C VAL A 146 12.43 31.31 12.74
N GLN A 147 11.37 31.61 13.48
CA GLN A 147 10.86 30.73 14.53
C GLN A 147 9.62 29.96 14.04
N ALA A 148 9.37 28.80 14.63
CA ALA A 148 8.15 28.05 14.38
C ALA A 148 6.91 28.92 14.63
N GLY A 149 5.98 28.96 13.68
CA GLY A 149 4.79 29.83 13.73
C GLY A 149 5.01 31.26 13.23
N GLU A 150 6.22 31.64 12.81
CA GLU A 150 6.47 32.96 12.21
C GLU A 150 5.93 33.00 10.76
N ARG A 151 5.39 34.17 10.39
CA ARG A 151 4.87 34.43 9.04
C ARG A 151 6.02 34.45 8.04
N VAL A 152 5.95 33.59 7.02
CA VAL A 152 7.00 33.47 6.00
C VAL A 152 6.56 34.05 4.65
N ALA A 153 5.33 33.78 4.25
CA ALA A 153 4.82 34.23 2.95
C ALA A 153 3.29 34.37 2.97
N VAL A 154 2.75 35.01 1.96
CA VAL A 154 1.31 35.14 1.69
C VAL A 154 1.04 34.68 0.28
N ILE A 155 0.08 33.79 0.13
CA ILE A 155 -0.44 33.34 -1.16
C ILE A 155 -1.89 33.78 -1.32
N GLU A 156 -2.26 34.24 -2.51
CA GLU A 156 -3.64 34.44 -2.91
C GLU A 156 -4.13 33.25 -3.72
N ALA A 157 -5.19 32.62 -3.25
CA ALA A 157 -5.87 31.55 -3.92
C ALA A 157 -7.38 31.73 -3.80
N MET A 158 -8.12 31.59 -4.89
CA MET A 158 -9.58 31.73 -4.91
C MET A 158 -10.08 33.06 -4.33
N LYS A 159 -9.36 34.18 -4.57
CA LYS A 159 -9.65 35.52 -4.02
C LYS A 159 -9.55 35.62 -2.49
N MET A 160 -8.80 34.71 -1.87
CA MET A 160 -8.52 34.74 -0.44
C MET A 160 -7.01 34.72 -0.22
N GLU A 161 -6.56 35.54 0.75
CA GLU A 161 -5.17 35.54 1.19
C GLU A 161 -4.96 34.43 2.25
N ASN A 162 -3.94 33.62 2.04
CA ASN A 162 -3.54 32.58 2.98
C ASN A 162 -2.11 32.85 3.43
N VAL A 163 -1.93 32.96 4.74
CA VAL A 163 -0.62 33.18 5.34
C VAL A 163 0.06 31.85 5.56
N LEU A 164 1.29 31.71 5.09
CA LEU A 164 2.15 30.55 5.31
C LEU A 164 3.08 30.85 6.48
N PHE A 165 3.13 29.90 7.40
CA PHE A 165 3.94 30.00 8.62
C PHE A 165 5.09 28.98 8.57
N ALA A 166 6.20 29.30 9.24
CA ALA A 166 7.29 28.35 9.45
C ALA A 166 6.81 27.17 10.30
N ALA A 167 7.05 25.93 9.84
CA ALA A 167 6.70 24.73 10.57
C ALA A 167 7.68 24.40 11.71
N ALA A 168 8.91 24.91 11.63
CA ALA A 168 9.98 24.71 12.59
C ALA A 168 10.92 25.93 12.56
N ASP A 169 11.79 26.03 13.58
CA ASP A 169 12.87 27.01 13.62
C ASP A 169 13.88 26.75 12.50
N GLY A 170 14.39 27.81 11.86
CA GLY A 170 15.32 27.68 10.73
C GLY A 170 16.16 28.93 10.46
#